data_b3963e99f081143261a2a6d61d75612d
#
_entry.id   b3963e99f081143261a2a6d61d75612d
#
_cell.length_a   1.000
_cell.length_b   1.000
_cell.length_c   1.000
_cell.angle_alpha   90.00
_cell.angle_beta   90.00
_cell.angle_gamma   90.00
#
_symmetry.space_group_name_H-M   'P 1'
#
loop_
_entity.id
_entity.type
_entity.pdbx_description
1 polymer ?
#
loop_
_entity_poly.entity_id
_entity_poly.type
_entity_poly.pdbx_seq_one_letter_code
_entity_poly.pdbx_strand_id
1 'polypeptide(L)'
;LNENYQIPSLKSWLKDAEIIDEKNNITELGEFLANNKTDYPDLVWEIIWINLSHNSFIINWFNCNMPVNTNYSSKIMEALIHEQFPSYKEKTVHNAVYQLLRTLKESPVGTTLCQMENVNKDIFQRKAYEDISPEAIAYSIYKYASKKSIYSLRVADFYNSDVEYGVVKEFCIPKMVFERCLRSLNSNIN
;
A
#
# COMPACT_ATOMS: atom_id res chain seq x y z
N LEU A 1 -9.11 -8.02 23.08
CA LEU A 1 -8.15 -8.54 22.09
C LEU A 1 -7.74 -9.95 22.50
N ASN A 2 -7.80 -10.91 21.58
CA ASN A 2 -7.32 -12.27 21.84
C ASN A 2 -5.79 -12.26 21.77
N GLU A 3 -5.15 -12.48 22.93
CA GLU A 3 -3.70 -12.36 23.09
C GLU A 3 -2.91 -13.32 22.20
N ASN A 4 -3.47 -14.49 21.90
CA ASN A 4 -2.77 -15.54 21.16
C ASN A 4 -2.74 -15.31 19.64
N TYR A 5 -3.67 -14.54 19.07
CA TYR A 5 -3.80 -14.37 17.62
C TYR A 5 -3.82 -12.91 17.16
N GLN A 6 -4.52 -12.05 17.88
CA GLN A 6 -4.69 -10.65 17.46
C GLN A 6 -3.46 -9.80 17.73
N ILE A 7 -2.79 -10.00 18.87
CA ILE A 7 -1.57 -9.25 19.21
C ILE A 7 -0.41 -9.57 18.24
N PRO A 8 -0.10 -10.85 17.93
CA PRO A 8 0.93 -11.15 16.94
C PRO A 8 0.63 -10.57 15.55
N SER A 9 -0.62 -10.66 15.09
CA SER A 9 -1.02 -10.09 13.80
C SER A 9 -0.90 -8.57 13.77
N LEU A 10 -1.30 -7.88 14.85
CA LEU A 10 -1.13 -6.44 14.97
C LEU A 10 0.35 -6.03 14.96
N LYS A 11 1.20 -6.75 15.71
CA LYS A 11 2.64 -6.49 15.73
C LYS A 11 3.27 -6.68 14.35
N SER A 12 2.91 -7.75 13.62
CA SER A 12 3.37 -7.97 12.25
C SER A 12 2.98 -6.79 11.35
N TRP A 13 1.72 -6.36 11.42
CA TRP A 13 1.23 -5.23 10.64
C TRP A 13 1.96 -3.93 10.98
N LEU A 14 2.21 -3.65 12.26
CA LEU A 14 2.95 -2.46 12.68
C LEU A 14 4.41 -2.50 12.22
N LYS A 15 5.04 -3.69 12.17
CA LYS A 15 6.40 -3.86 11.61
C LYS A 15 6.41 -3.66 10.11
N ASP A 16 5.48 -4.27 9.38
CA ASP A 16 5.35 -4.08 7.93
C ASP A 16 5.10 -2.60 7.57
N ALA A 17 4.36 -1.88 8.42
CA ALA A 17 4.14 -0.44 8.31
C ALA A 17 5.35 0.40 8.77
N GLU A 18 6.42 -0.21 9.29
CA GLU A 18 7.61 0.43 9.86
C GLU A 18 7.32 1.38 11.04
N ILE A 19 6.21 1.15 11.73
CA ILE A 19 5.83 1.92 12.93
C ILE A 19 6.62 1.44 14.16
N ILE A 20 6.90 0.13 14.23
CA ILE A 20 7.75 -0.48 15.25
C ILE A 20 8.88 -1.28 14.63
N ASP A 21 10.00 -1.40 15.33
CA ASP A 21 11.15 -2.21 14.94
C ASP A 21 10.97 -3.71 15.28
N GLU A 22 11.98 -4.53 14.97
CA GLU A 22 11.98 -5.96 15.28
C GLU A 22 11.92 -6.27 16.78
N LYS A 23 12.32 -5.34 17.62
CA LYS A 23 12.25 -5.45 19.10
C LYS A 23 10.93 -4.92 19.67
N ASN A 24 10.02 -4.46 18.82
CA ASN A 24 8.75 -3.81 19.12
C ASN A 24 8.89 -2.42 19.81
N ASN A 25 10.01 -1.72 19.60
CA ASN A 25 10.11 -0.31 19.95
C ASN A 25 9.52 0.54 18.84
N ILE A 26 8.96 1.71 19.20
CA ILE A 26 8.52 2.68 18.18
C ILE A 26 9.73 3.19 17.39
N THR A 27 9.57 3.31 16.08
CA THR A 27 10.60 3.88 15.19
C THR A 27 10.49 5.41 15.13
N GLU A 28 11.52 6.09 14.62
CA GLU A 28 11.43 7.54 14.33
C GLU A 28 10.28 7.86 13.38
N LEU A 29 10.05 6.99 12.36
CA LEU A 29 8.89 7.12 11.49
C LEU A 29 7.59 6.93 12.26
N GLY A 30 7.50 5.95 13.15
CA GLY A 30 6.33 5.73 14.00
C GLY A 30 6.00 6.94 14.88
N GLU A 31 7.00 7.59 15.47
CA GLU A 31 6.83 8.83 16.21
C GLU A 31 6.37 9.98 15.31
N PHE A 32 6.98 10.13 14.14
CA PHE A 32 6.56 11.13 13.14
C PHE A 32 5.09 10.95 12.75
N LEU A 33 4.67 9.74 12.41
CA LEU A 33 3.28 9.45 12.03
C LEU A 33 2.30 9.71 13.18
N ALA A 34 2.67 9.33 14.42
CA ALA A 34 1.84 9.57 15.60
C ALA A 34 1.63 11.06 15.87
N ASN A 35 2.66 11.89 15.68
CA ASN A 35 2.62 13.33 15.90
C ASN A 35 1.83 14.07 14.80
N ASN A 36 1.79 13.54 13.59
CA ASN A 36 1.17 14.21 12.43
C ASN A 36 -0.23 13.68 12.06
N LYS A 37 -0.74 12.67 12.76
CA LYS A 37 -2.01 12.00 12.41
C LYS A 37 -3.24 12.90 12.46
N THR A 38 -3.20 14.01 13.20
CA THR A 38 -4.33 14.93 13.33
C THR A 38 -4.28 16.01 12.24
N ASP A 39 -3.09 16.52 11.95
CA ASP A 39 -2.92 17.65 11.03
C ASP A 39 -2.79 17.18 9.58
N TYR A 40 -2.23 15.99 9.35
CA TYR A 40 -2.01 15.41 8.02
C TYR A 40 -2.46 13.95 7.95
N PRO A 41 -3.73 13.64 8.21
CA PRO A 41 -4.22 12.26 8.30
C PRO A 41 -4.02 11.47 7.02
N ASP A 42 -4.22 12.08 5.85
CA ASP A 42 -4.07 11.40 4.56
C ASP A 42 -2.61 11.04 4.29
N LEU A 43 -1.67 11.97 4.49
CA LEU A 43 -0.23 11.70 4.37
C LEU A 43 0.22 10.55 5.28
N VAL A 44 -0.29 10.49 6.51
CA VAL A 44 0.02 9.39 7.44
C VAL A 44 -0.41 8.05 6.86
N TRP A 45 -1.63 7.95 6.31
CA TRP A 45 -2.11 6.72 5.71
C TRP A 45 -1.45 6.40 4.36
N GLU A 46 -1.07 7.40 3.59
CA GLU A 46 -0.26 7.23 2.37
C GLU A 46 1.10 6.58 2.69
N ILE A 47 1.82 7.10 3.69
CA ILE A 47 3.11 6.53 4.14
C ILE A 47 2.94 5.10 4.67
N ILE A 48 1.92 4.86 5.50
CA ILE A 48 1.61 3.51 6.00
C ILE A 48 1.37 2.55 4.83
N TRP A 49 0.57 2.96 3.84
CA TRP A 49 0.25 2.12 2.69
C TRP A 49 1.48 1.83 1.82
N ILE A 50 2.35 2.81 1.61
CA ILE A 50 3.63 2.62 0.92
C ILE A 50 4.48 1.55 1.62
N ASN A 51 4.66 1.67 2.93
CA ASN A 51 5.47 0.70 3.69
C ASN A 51 4.86 -0.70 3.65
N LEU A 52 3.56 -0.82 3.86
CA LEU A 52 2.85 -2.09 3.72
C LEU A 52 3.00 -2.69 2.32
N SER A 53 2.98 -1.86 1.27
CA SER A 53 3.19 -2.31 -0.11
C SER A 53 4.59 -2.87 -0.35
N HIS A 54 5.60 -2.35 0.33
CA HIS A 54 6.98 -2.83 0.23
C HIS A 54 7.29 -4.05 1.10
N ASN A 55 6.60 -4.22 2.23
CA ASN A 55 6.98 -5.17 3.26
C ASN A 55 5.98 -6.34 3.41
N SER A 56 4.71 -6.14 3.06
CA SER A 56 3.69 -7.18 3.15
C SER A 56 3.46 -7.87 1.80
N PHE A 57 3.69 -9.18 1.75
CA PHE A 57 3.46 -9.99 0.54
C PHE A 57 2.06 -9.82 -0.04
N ILE A 58 1.02 -9.92 0.80
CA ILE A 58 -0.36 -9.89 0.31
C ILE A 58 -0.76 -8.51 -0.22
N ILE A 59 -0.24 -7.43 0.38
CA ILE A 59 -0.52 -6.05 -0.06
C ILE A 59 0.24 -5.75 -1.36
N ASN A 60 1.50 -6.16 -1.46
CA ASN A 60 2.26 -6.07 -2.70
C ASN A 60 1.57 -6.83 -3.83
N TRP A 61 1.19 -8.07 -3.57
CA TRP A 61 0.45 -8.90 -4.53
C TRP A 61 -0.83 -8.22 -5.01
N PHE A 62 -1.61 -7.66 -4.08
CA PHE A 62 -2.83 -6.91 -4.38
C PHE A 62 -2.56 -5.72 -5.30
N ASN A 63 -1.54 -4.93 -4.99
CA ASN A 63 -1.17 -3.76 -5.79
C ASN A 63 -0.72 -4.13 -7.20
N CYS A 64 -0.07 -5.27 -7.37
CA CYS A 64 0.40 -5.73 -8.68
C CYS A 64 -0.68 -6.42 -9.52
N ASN A 65 -1.63 -7.11 -8.88
CA ASN A 65 -2.54 -8.02 -9.58
C ASN A 65 -3.99 -7.52 -9.66
N MET A 66 -4.35 -6.48 -8.88
CA MET A 66 -5.72 -5.94 -8.90
C MET A 66 -5.74 -4.59 -9.63
N PRO A 67 -5.99 -4.59 -10.95
CA PRO A 67 -6.04 -3.36 -11.73
C PRO A 67 -7.25 -2.51 -11.37
N VAL A 68 -7.14 -1.19 -11.63
CA VAL A 68 -8.23 -0.24 -11.40
C VAL A 68 -9.47 -0.58 -12.23
N ASN A 69 -10.63 -0.22 -11.68
CA ASN A 69 -11.94 -0.37 -12.34
C ASN A 69 -12.29 -1.82 -12.73
N THR A 70 -11.61 -2.81 -12.15
CA THR A 70 -11.91 -4.22 -12.34
C THR A 70 -12.63 -4.75 -11.11
N ASN A 71 -13.71 -5.51 -11.34
CA ASN A 71 -14.47 -6.15 -10.27
C ASN A 71 -13.70 -7.32 -9.68
N TYR A 72 -13.58 -7.39 -8.38
CA TYR A 72 -13.00 -8.51 -7.67
C TYR A 72 -13.72 -8.82 -6.36
N SER A 73 -13.53 -10.03 -5.89
CA SER A 73 -14.07 -10.55 -4.62
C SER A 73 -13.00 -11.38 -3.90
N SER A 74 -13.24 -11.75 -2.64
CA SER A 74 -12.36 -12.67 -1.93
C SER A 74 -12.08 -13.95 -2.71
N LYS A 75 -13.12 -14.55 -3.30
CA LYS A 75 -13.01 -15.80 -4.09
C LYS A 75 -12.13 -15.64 -5.33
N ILE A 76 -12.26 -14.52 -6.05
CA ILE A 76 -11.41 -14.22 -7.22
C ILE A 76 -9.96 -14.07 -6.79
N MET A 77 -9.71 -13.34 -5.70
CA MET A 77 -8.35 -13.14 -5.18
C MET A 77 -7.72 -14.45 -4.71
N GLU A 78 -8.46 -15.26 -3.95
CA GLU A 78 -8.01 -16.58 -3.51
C GLU A 78 -7.65 -17.48 -4.69
N ALA A 79 -8.50 -17.53 -5.72
CA ALA A 79 -8.24 -18.33 -6.93
C ALA A 79 -6.97 -17.87 -7.67
N LEU A 80 -6.78 -16.57 -7.86
CA LEU A 80 -5.59 -16.01 -8.52
C LEU A 80 -4.30 -16.27 -7.72
N ILE A 81 -4.36 -16.18 -6.38
CA ILE A 81 -3.21 -16.50 -5.53
C ILE A 81 -2.86 -17.99 -5.64
N HIS A 82 -3.86 -18.87 -5.62
CA HIS A 82 -3.62 -20.32 -5.77
C HIS A 82 -3.03 -20.68 -7.14
N GLU A 83 -3.46 -20.00 -8.20
CA GLU A 83 -2.90 -20.19 -9.55
C GLU A 83 -1.41 -19.79 -9.58
N GLN A 84 -1.07 -18.65 -8.99
CA GLN A 84 0.31 -18.15 -8.99
C GLN A 84 1.21 -18.85 -7.98
N PHE A 85 0.65 -19.30 -6.86
CA PHE A 85 1.38 -19.87 -5.72
C PHE A 85 0.74 -21.20 -5.24
N PRO A 86 0.75 -22.27 -6.05
CA PRO A 86 0.05 -23.51 -5.74
C PRO A 86 0.59 -24.26 -4.51
N SER A 87 1.76 -23.89 -4.01
CA SER A 87 2.34 -24.47 -2.81
C SER A 87 1.73 -23.98 -1.49
N TYR A 88 1.00 -22.86 -1.52
CA TYR A 88 0.35 -22.33 -0.33
C TYR A 88 -0.93 -23.11 0.00
N LYS A 89 -1.11 -23.40 1.29
CA LYS A 89 -2.34 -24.05 1.79
C LYS A 89 -3.54 -23.09 1.65
N GLU A 90 -4.70 -23.63 1.27
CA GLU A 90 -5.96 -22.87 1.14
C GLU A 90 -6.25 -21.97 2.35
N LYS A 91 -6.11 -22.52 3.58
CA LYS A 91 -6.32 -21.76 4.81
C LYS A 91 -5.37 -20.58 4.95
N THR A 92 -4.13 -20.70 4.48
CA THR A 92 -3.14 -19.61 4.51
C THR A 92 -3.55 -18.50 3.56
N VAL A 93 -3.94 -18.85 2.34
CA VAL A 93 -4.42 -17.90 1.33
C VAL A 93 -5.70 -17.21 1.80
N HIS A 94 -6.68 -17.98 2.28
CA HIS A 94 -7.93 -17.43 2.82
C HIS A 94 -7.68 -16.42 3.95
N ASN A 95 -6.82 -16.75 4.91
CA ASN A 95 -6.49 -15.85 6.01
C ASN A 95 -5.79 -14.57 5.52
N ALA A 96 -4.88 -14.67 4.54
CA ALA A 96 -4.18 -13.51 3.99
C ALA A 96 -5.16 -12.57 3.26
N VAL A 97 -6.04 -13.12 2.42
CA VAL A 97 -7.08 -12.35 1.72
C VAL A 97 -8.06 -11.72 2.72
N TYR A 98 -8.47 -12.46 3.74
CA TYR A 98 -9.34 -11.94 4.80
C TYR A 98 -8.70 -10.74 5.52
N GLN A 99 -7.43 -10.83 5.91
CA GLN A 99 -6.72 -9.73 6.58
C GLN A 99 -6.55 -8.53 5.67
N LEU A 100 -6.21 -8.73 4.41
CA LEU A 100 -6.15 -7.64 3.42
C LEU A 100 -7.50 -6.93 3.31
N LEU A 101 -8.59 -7.66 3.07
CA LEU A 101 -9.92 -7.09 2.94
C LEU A 101 -10.37 -6.37 4.21
N ARG A 102 -9.98 -6.89 5.36
CA ARG A 102 -10.25 -6.23 6.63
C ARG A 102 -9.50 -4.91 6.75
N THR A 103 -8.21 -4.89 6.41
CA THR A 103 -7.42 -3.65 6.35
C THR A 103 -8.08 -2.62 5.45
N LEU A 104 -8.47 -3.01 4.24
CA LEU A 104 -9.14 -2.11 3.29
C LEU A 104 -10.51 -1.61 3.79
N LYS A 105 -11.29 -2.44 4.49
CA LYS A 105 -12.62 -2.07 5.00
C LYS A 105 -12.59 -1.21 6.25
N GLU A 106 -11.62 -1.45 7.14
CA GLU A 106 -11.59 -0.87 8.48
C GLU A 106 -10.61 0.31 8.62
N SER A 107 -9.88 0.65 7.54
CA SER A 107 -8.94 1.78 7.53
C SER A 107 -9.23 2.79 6.42
N PRO A 108 -8.71 4.01 6.50
CA PRO A 108 -8.79 5.02 5.45
C PRO A 108 -8.16 4.58 4.12
N VAL A 109 -7.32 3.56 4.10
CA VAL A 109 -6.73 3.03 2.86
C VAL A 109 -7.79 2.65 1.83
N GLY A 110 -8.86 1.99 2.26
CA GLY A 110 -9.92 1.58 1.34
C GLY A 110 -10.73 2.75 0.81
N THR A 111 -11.20 3.61 1.70
CA THR A 111 -12.12 4.72 1.36
C THR A 111 -11.38 5.98 0.93
N THR A 112 -10.52 6.52 1.78
CA THR A 112 -9.82 7.79 1.51
C THR A 112 -8.78 7.63 0.41
N LEU A 113 -7.95 6.57 0.46
CA LEU A 113 -6.95 6.32 -0.58
C LEU A 113 -7.50 5.53 -1.78
N CYS A 114 -8.82 5.38 -1.90
CA CYS A 114 -9.51 4.78 -3.04
C CYS A 114 -9.11 3.33 -3.37
N GLN A 115 -8.52 2.59 -2.41
CA GLN A 115 -8.06 1.23 -2.66
C GLN A 115 -9.18 0.19 -2.60
N MET A 116 -10.38 0.59 -2.12
CA MET A 116 -11.56 -0.27 -2.10
C MET A 116 -12.86 0.53 -2.20
N GLU A 117 -13.53 0.44 -3.33
CA GLU A 117 -14.89 0.91 -3.52
C GLU A 117 -15.85 -0.27 -3.62
N ASN A 118 -16.91 -0.26 -2.82
CA ASN A 118 -17.92 -1.31 -2.88
C ASN A 118 -18.84 -1.09 -4.09
N VAL A 119 -18.85 -2.05 -5.01
CA VAL A 119 -19.78 -2.08 -6.15
C VAL A 119 -21.10 -2.73 -5.74
N ASN A 120 -21.01 -3.84 -4.99
CA ASN A 120 -22.13 -4.50 -4.31
C ASN A 120 -21.62 -5.28 -3.09
N LYS A 121 -22.49 -6.12 -2.46
CA LYS A 121 -22.22 -6.79 -1.19
C LYS A 121 -20.86 -7.48 -1.09
N ASP A 122 -20.42 -8.15 -2.16
CA ASP A 122 -19.20 -8.99 -2.14
C ASP A 122 -18.24 -8.63 -3.30
N ILE A 123 -18.54 -7.57 -4.03
CA ILE A 123 -17.77 -7.10 -5.19
C ILE A 123 -17.27 -5.69 -4.92
N PHE A 124 -16.00 -5.47 -5.15
CA PHE A 124 -15.35 -4.18 -4.98
C PHE A 124 -14.35 -3.91 -6.12
N GLN A 125 -13.95 -2.66 -6.23
CA GLN A 125 -12.98 -2.16 -7.21
C GLN A 125 -11.93 -1.29 -6.53
N ARG A 126 -10.74 -1.22 -7.13
CA ARG A 126 -9.79 -0.14 -6.87
C ARG A 126 -10.10 1.04 -7.79
N LYS A 127 -9.84 2.24 -7.29
CA LYS A 127 -9.85 3.48 -8.09
C LYS A 127 -8.45 4.10 -8.08
N ALA A 128 -8.19 4.96 -9.04
CA ALA A 128 -7.02 5.81 -9.01
C ALA A 128 -7.15 6.80 -7.84
N TYR A 129 -6.09 6.96 -7.07
CA TYR A 129 -6.03 7.98 -6.01
C TYR A 129 -5.30 9.21 -6.52
N GLU A 130 -6.07 10.27 -6.85
CA GLU A 130 -5.54 11.47 -7.51
C GLU A 130 -5.17 12.59 -6.54
N ASP A 131 -5.61 12.50 -5.28
CA ASP A 131 -5.37 13.50 -4.23
C ASP A 131 -4.11 13.23 -3.42
N ILE A 132 -3.23 12.36 -3.94
CA ILE A 132 -1.98 11.99 -3.29
C ILE A 132 -1.09 13.20 -3.03
N SER A 133 -0.50 13.23 -1.82
CA SER A 133 0.42 14.30 -1.43
C SER A 133 1.76 14.20 -2.18
N PRO A 134 2.39 15.34 -2.53
CA PRO A 134 3.73 15.34 -3.11
C PRO A 134 4.76 14.66 -2.21
N GLU A 135 4.63 14.79 -0.90
CA GLU A 135 5.50 14.18 0.11
C GLU A 135 5.42 12.65 0.07
N ALA A 136 4.23 12.07 -0.09
CA ALA A 136 4.07 10.63 -0.24
C ALA A 136 4.70 10.12 -1.54
N ILE A 137 4.58 10.88 -2.63
CA ILE A 137 5.28 10.55 -3.88
C ILE A 137 6.80 10.56 -3.70
N ALA A 138 7.34 11.59 -3.05
CA ALA A 138 8.78 11.66 -2.76
C ALA A 138 9.23 10.47 -1.90
N TYR A 139 8.43 10.12 -0.88
CA TYR A 139 8.70 8.98 -0.01
C TYR A 139 8.66 7.64 -0.77
N SER A 140 7.66 7.40 -1.61
CA SER A 140 7.57 6.19 -2.43
C SER A 140 8.74 6.06 -3.41
N ILE A 141 9.14 7.16 -4.07
CA ILE A 141 10.32 7.19 -4.93
C ILE A 141 11.58 6.84 -4.15
N TYR A 142 11.77 7.43 -2.97
CA TYR A 142 12.91 7.13 -2.10
C TYR A 142 12.94 5.65 -1.69
N LYS A 143 11.80 5.08 -1.26
CA LYS A 143 11.69 3.66 -0.88
C LYS A 143 12.05 2.75 -2.08
N TYR A 144 11.52 3.07 -3.26
CA TYR A 144 11.82 2.33 -4.49
C TYR A 144 13.30 2.40 -4.84
N ALA A 145 13.88 3.60 -4.87
CA ALA A 145 15.28 3.83 -5.19
C ALA A 145 16.22 3.11 -4.21
N SER A 146 15.94 3.20 -2.92
CA SER A 146 16.68 2.52 -1.86
C SER A 146 16.64 1.01 -2.03
N LYS A 147 15.45 0.42 -2.25
CA LYS A 147 15.28 -1.03 -2.43
C LYS A 147 16.00 -1.56 -3.67
N LYS A 148 16.06 -0.79 -4.75
CA LYS A 148 16.72 -1.16 -6.01
C LYS A 148 18.18 -0.69 -6.07
N SER A 149 18.67 0.07 -5.08
CA SER A 149 20.02 0.66 -5.05
C SER A 149 20.33 1.52 -6.28
N ILE A 150 19.36 2.35 -6.71
CA ILE A 150 19.48 3.22 -7.90
C ILE A 150 19.34 4.68 -7.50
N TYR A 151 20.02 5.57 -8.23
CA TYR A 151 20.10 7.01 -7.94
C TYR A 151 19.49 7.89 -9.04
N SER A 152 19.02 7.29 -10.13
CA SER A 152 18.39 7.99 -11.24
C SER A 152 17.18 7.21 -11.73
N LEU A 153 16.05 7.90 -11.84
CA LEU A 153 14.74 7.33 -12.17
C LEU A 153 14.07 8.21 -13.22
N ARG A 154 13.41 7.58 -14.18
CA ARG A 154 12.52 8.26 -15.12
C ARG A 154 11.09 7.98 -14.73
N VAL A 155 10.21 8.98 -14.81
CA VAL A 155 8.76 8.82 -14.56
C VAL A 155 8.18 7.66 -15.37
N ALA A 156 8.61 7.50 -16.62
CA ALA A 156 8.13 6.42 -17.49
C ALA A 156 8.44 5.02 -16.94
N ASP A 157 9.52 4.86 -16.17
CA ASP A 157 9.90 3.55 -15.62
C ASP A 157 8.85 3.00 -14.63
N PHE A 158 8.13 3.87 -13.90
CA PHE A 158 7.09 3.47 -12.96
C PHE A 158 5.80 2.93 -13.63
N TYR A 159 5.63 3.14 -14.95
CA TYR A 159 4.48 2.67 -15.72
C TYR A 159 4.75 1.36 -16.47
N ASN A 160 5.95 0.79 -16.33
CA ASN A 160 6.27 -0.51 -16.91
C ASN A 160 5.54 -1.64 -16.16
N SER A 161 5.09 -2.67 -16.89
CA SER A 161 4.41 -3.84 -16.34
C SER A 161 5.26 -4.56 -15.28
N ASP A 162 6.57 -4.60 -15.49
CA ASP A 162 7.53 -5.35 -14.69
C ASP A 162 7.92 -4.67 -13.37
N VAL A 163 7.39 -3.47 -13.11
CA VAL A 163 7.61 -2.77 -11.85
C VAL A 163 6.74 -3.41 -10.76
N GLU A 164 7.39 -3.89 -9.72
CA GLU A 164 6.74 -4.56 -8.59
C GLU A 164 6.34 -3.60 -7.46
N TYR A 165 6.94 -2.41 -7.41
CA TYR A 165 6.77 -1.42 -6.35
C TYR A 165 6.66 -0.02 -6.94
N GLY A 166 6.32 0.94 -6.09
CA GLY A 166 6.30 2.35 -6.40
C GLY A 166 4.91 2.91 -6.60
N VAL A 167 4.83 4.21 -6.54
CA VAL A 167 3.61 5.00 -6.40
C VAL A 167 2.50 4.66 -7.40
N VAL A 168 2.86 4.29 -8.62
CA VAL A 168 1.87 3.92 -9.66
C VAL A 168 1.16 2.61 -9.30
N LYS A 169 1.87 1.62 -8.78
CA LYS A 169 1.28 0.34 -8.33
C LYS A 169 0.52 0.51 -7.02
N GLU A 170 1.08 1.30 -6.10
CA GLU A 170 0.54 1.52 -4.77
C GLU A 170 -0.80 2.24 -4.80
N PHE A 171 -0.94 3.27 -5.65
CA PHE A 171 -2.10 4.16 -5.67
C PHE A 171 -2.83 4.22 -7.02
N CYS A 172 -2.32 3.52 -8.03
CA CYS A 172 -2.87 3.53 -9.39
C CYS A 172 -2.98 4.94 -9.98
N ILE A 173 -2.05 5.83 -9.66
CA ILE A 173 -2.10 7.24 -10.06
C ILE A 173 -1.92 7.42 -11.57
N PRO A 174 -2.70 8.34 -12.19
CA PRO A 174 -2.45 8.77 -13.55
C PRO A 174 -1.11 9.50 -13.69
N LYS A 175 -0.47 9.35 -14.87
CA LYS A 175 0.82 10.00 -15.16
C LYS A 175 0.78 11.52 -14.92
N MET A 176 -0.31 12.16 -15.26
CA MET A 176 -0.50 13.61 -15.09
C MET A 176 -0.47 14.03 -13.63
N VAL A 177 -1.03 13.22 -12.72
CA VAL A 177 -1.00 13.46 -11.27
C VAL A 177 0.44 13.33 -10.76
N PHE A 178 1.13 12.26 -11.14
CA PHE A 178 2.52 12.04 -10.78
C PHE A 178 3.42 13.23 -11.19
N GLU A 179 3.34 13.64 -12.46
CA GLU A 179 4.12 14.78 -12.96
C GLU A 179 3.77 16.11 -12.29
N ARG A 180 2.48 16.32 -11.94
CA ARG A 180 2.05 17.51 -11.19
C ARG A 180 2.73 17.57 -9.82
N CYS A 181 2.72 16.47 -9.07
CA CYS A 181 3.34 16.40 -7.76
C CYS A 181 4.87 16.58 -7.81
N LEU A 182 5.54 16.01 -8.81
CA LEU A 182 6.97 16.22 -9.00
C LEU A 182 7.32 17.70 -9.28
N ARG A 183 6.49 18.40 -10.05
CA ARG A 183 6.67 19.85 -10.28
C ARG A 183 6.47 20.65 -8.98
N SER A 184 5.51 20.27 -8.15
CA SER A 184 5.28 20.91 -6.84
C SER A 184 6.49 20.73 -5.91
N LEU A 185 7.08 19.54 -5.85
CA LEU A 185 8.30 19.29 -5.06
C LEU A 185 9.47 20.15 -5.52
N ASN A 186 9.68 20.31 -6.84
CA ASN A 186 10.75 21.14 -7.39
C ASN A 186 10.59 22.65 -7.05
N SER A 187 9.37 23.15 -6.95
CA SER A 187 9.12 24.56 -6.61
C SER A 187 9.40 24.89 -5.14
N ASN A 188 9.45 23.89 -4.27
CA ASN A 188 9.69 24.06 -2.84
C ASN A 188 11.19 23.97 -2.45
N ILE A 189 12.07 23.68 -3.42
CA ILE A 189 13.53 23.52 -3.19
C ILE A 189 14.31 24.80 -3.56
N ASN A 190 13.66 25.86 -4.07
CA ASN A 190 14.27 27.14 -4.45
C ASN A 190 14.15 28.20 -3.37
#